data_f59c966de6a01b175f12315b73c071b1
#
_entry.id   f59c966de6a01b175f12315b73c071b1
#
_cell.length_a   1.000
_cell.length_b   1.000
_cell.length_c   1.000
_cell.angle_alpha   90.00
_cell.angle_beta   90.00
_cell.angle_gamma   90.00
#
_symmetry.space_group_name_H-M   'P 1'
#
loop_
_entity.id
_entity.type
_entity.pdbx_description
1 polymer ?
#
loop_
_entity_poly.entity_id
_entity_poly.type
_entity_poly.pdbx_seq_one_letter_code
_entity_poly.pdbx_strand_id
1 'polypeptide(L)'
;MLIALLLYVAGVVVGPVVPVGVGRVSAVGPEELIDLARPGPLGPITVVGDSVLVGAAYEPSLPTNLAEAGWGPIRFRAGLGVTSGNFVSPTSRFSAANWIRTWESQGWVAPNVVVNLGNNDVGFCRDRGPGCYADTIRHLLDVIGPDATVWWSKITRLYTLQAEADAYNAALDLVATERSNLRVWDWPAAQRAGSVPLAWDAIHLAGASAYRTRSALMSADITAQLARGERTGGDGPLPVAAGAPAEYRPIAPVRVLDTREVEGGRLAAGGQVQLDLSSRVPPGTSAVAVNLTAVDPSTAGFLTAHPCLPVPPTVSSANFAARSTRGALAVLPVTA
;
A
#
# COMPACT_ATOMS: atom_id res chain seq x y z
N MET A 1 -5.27 24.15 23.48
CA MET A 1 -4.38 22.97 23.66
C MET A 1 -2.98 23.43 23.36
N LEU A 2 -2.06 23.30 24.30
CA LEU A 2 -0.66 23.66 24.11
C LEU A 2 0.20 22.39 24.19
N ILE A 3 1.03 22.14 23.20
CA ILE A 3 1.88 20.98 23.08
C ILE A 3 3.33 21.42 22.94
N ALA A 4 4.24 20.83 23.74
CA ALA A 4 5.66 20.93 23.46
C ALA A 4 6.05 19.85 22.46
N LEU A 5 6.59 20.26 21.32
CA LEU A 5 7.07 19.38 20.27
C LEU A 5 8.60 19.36 20.27
N LEU A 6 9.15 18.16 20.30
CA LEU A 6 10.58 17.90 20.17
C LEU A 6 10.82 17.18 18.86
N LEU A 7 11.62 17.74 17.98
CA LEU A 7 11.94 17.14 16.69
C LEU A 7 13.46 16.90 16.57
N TYR A 8 13.82 15.66 16.28
CA TYR A 8 15.20 15.25 15.99
C TYR A 8 15.28 14.64 14.60
N VAL A 9 16.23 15.08 13.80
CA VAL A 9 16.60 14.40 12.55
C VAL A 9 17.67 13.37 12.90
N ALA A 10 17.39 12.09 12.66
CA ALA A 10 18.28 10.96 12.93
C ALA A 10 18.92 10.35 11.68
N GLY A 11 18.49 10.75 10.50
CA GLY A 11 19.04 10.29 9.23
C GLY A 11 18.42 11.00 8.04
N VAL A 12 19.10 10.91 6.90
CA VAL A 12 18.65 11.49 5.64
C VAL A 12 18.68 10.43 4.53
N VAL A 13 17.76 10.55 3.58
CA VAL A 13 17.72 9.71 2.39
C VAL A 13 18.18 10.56 1.22
N VAL A 14 19.28 10.14 0.57
CA VAL A 14 19.86 10.83 -0.59
C VAL A 14 19.57 10.00 -1.84
N GLY A 15 18.92 10.60 -2.82
CA GLY A 15 18.61 9.95 -4.10
C GLY A 15 18.20 10.98 -5.15
N PRO A 16 18.09 10.59 -6.43
CA PRO A 16 17.65 11.51 -7.47
C PRO A 16 16.26 12.07 -7.13
N VAL A 17 16.13 13.39 -7.17
CA VAL A 17 14.85 14.07 -7.06
C VAL A 17 14.06 13.80 -8.34
N VAL A 18 13.10 12.89 -8.29
CA VAL A 18 12.09 12.79 -9.34
C VAL A 18 11.06 13.89 -9.06
N PRO A 19 10.77 14.79 -9.99
CA PRO A 19 9.73 15.78 -9.78
C PRO A 19 8.41 15.05 -9.58
N VAL A 20 7.94 15.04 -8.34
CA VAL A 20 6.62 14.48 -8.01
C VAL A 20 5.60 15.47 -8.56
N GLY A 21 4.96 15.12 -9.66
CA GLY A 21 3.78 15.84 -10.11
C GLY A 21 2.80 15.96 -8.95
N VAL A 22 2.17 17.12 -8.81
CA VAL A 22 1.23 17.43 -7.72
C VAL A 22 0.00 16.51 -7.89
N GLY A 23 0.12 15.27 -7.40
CA GLY A 23 -0.99 14.33 -7.32
C GLY A 23 -1.92 14.80 -6.19
N ARG A 24 -3.20 14.99 -6.51
CA ARG A 24 -4.23 15.21 -5.49
C ARG A 24 -4.22 14.00 -4.56
N VAL A 25 -3.88 14.21 -3.31
CA VAL A 25 -4.10 13.21 -2.25
C VAL A 25 -5.60 13.26 -1.94
N SER A 26 -6.39 12.51 -2.69
CA SER A 26 -7.77 12.22 -2.30
C SER A 26 -7.72 11.30 -1.08
N ALA A 27 -8.54 11.56 -0.08
CA ALA A 27 -8.76 10.60 0.99
C ALA A 27 -9.31 9.31 0.36
N VAL A 28 -8.67 8.19 0.63
CA VAL A 28 -9.11 6.88 0.13
C VAL A 28 -10.36 6.47 0.90
N GLY A 29 -11.46 6.22 0.20
CA GLY A 29 -12.73 5.82 0.77
C GLY A 29 -12.80 4.35 1.19
N PRO A 30 -13.95 3.89 1.70
CA PRO A 30 -14.15 2.48 2.04
C PRO A 30 -14.25 1.56 0.82
N GLU A 31 -14.47 2.12 -0.34
CA GLU A 31 -14.49 1.47 -1.64
C GLU A 31 -13.93 2.43 -2.69
N GLU A 32 -13.04 1.94 -3.53
CA GLU A 32 -12.42 2.69 -4.62
C GLU A 32 -12.77 2.05 -5.95
N LEU A 33 -13.23 2.87 -6.89
CA LEU A 33 -13.52 2.51 -8.26
C LEU A 33 -12.79 3.48 -9.19
N ILE A 34 -11.85 2.96 -9.99
CA ILE A 34 -11.05 3.77 -10.92
C ILE A 34 -11.09 3.11 -12.29
N ASP A 35 -11.64 3.82 -13.26
CA ASP A 35 -11.66 3.40 -14.65
C ASP A 35 -10.77 4.35 -15.48
N LEU A 36 -9.73 3.78 -16.11
CA LEU A 36 -8.87 4.49 -17.05
C LEU A 36 -9.16 3.96 -18.46
N ALA A 37 -9.81 4.76 -19.27
CA ALA A 37 -10.29 4.34 -20.60
C ALA A 37 -9.20 4.32 -21.67
N ARG A 38 -8.01 4.90 -21.42
CA ARG A 38 -6.94 5.01 -22.42
C ARG A 38 -6.40 3.63 -22.79
N PRO A 39 -6.40 3.23 -24.07
CA PRO A 39 -5.75 2.01 -24.52
C PRO A 39 -4.23 2.06 -24.29
N GLY A 40 -3.66 0.92 -23.93
CA GLY A 40 -2.22 0.73 -23.81
C GLY A 40 -1.74 -0.46 -24.63
N PRO A 41 -0.47 -0.51 -25.03
CA PRO A 41 0.08 -1.59 -25.89
C PRO A 41 0.04 -2.97 -25.24
N LEU A 42 -0.03 -3.08 -23.92
CA LEU A 42 -0.14 -4.34 -23.19
C LEU A 42 -1.59 -4.84 -23.05
N GLY A 43 -2.55 -4.02 -23.50
CA GLY A 43 -3.96 -4.36 -23.51
C GLY A 43 -4.69 -4.12 -22.20
N PRO A 44 -6.00 -4.46 -22.16
CA PRO A 44 -6.84 -4.18 -21.01
C PRO A 44 -6.50 -5.06 -19.81
N ILE A 45 -6.69 -4.48 -18.61
CA ILE A 45 -6.45 -5.15 -17.34
C ILE A 45 -7.52 -4.79 -16.32
N THR A 46 -7.98 -5.80 -15.59
CA THR A 46 -8.89 -5.66 -14.45
C THR A 46 -8.11 -5.84 -13.15
N VAL A 47 -8.40 -5.03 -12.14
CA VAL A 47 -7.79 -5.12 -10.82
C VAL A 47 -8.89 -5.18 -9.76
N VAL A 48 -8.93 -6.25 -8.97
CA VAL A 48 -9.91 -6.43 -7.89
C VAL A 48 -9.22 -6.76 -6.57
N GLY A 49 -9.75 -6.23 -5.46
CA GLY A 49 -9.18 -6.55 -4.16
C GLY A 49 -9.95 -6.07 -2.94
N ASP A 50 -9.37 -6.43 -1.81
CA ASP A 50 -9.88 -6.12 -0.47
C ASP A 50 -9.35 -4.77 0.07
N SER A 51 -9.43 -4.59 1.39
CA SER A 51 -8.98 -3.39 2.09
C SER A 51 -7.51 -3.05 1.87
N VAL A 52 -6.64 -4.04 1.65
CA VAL A 52 -5.23 -3.79 1.34
C VAL A 52 -5.07 -3.15 -0.03
N LEU A 53 -5.94 -3.48 -0.98
CA LEU A 53 -5.92 -2.86 -2.30
C LEU A 53 -6.57 -1.47 -2.32
N VAL A 54 -7.48 -1.16 -1.37
CA VAL A 54 -8.05 0.21 -1.24
C VAL A 54 -6.95 1.26 -1.14
N GLY A 55 -5.90 1.01 -0.37
CA GLY A 55 -4.76 1.92 -0.27
C GLY A 55 -3.92 2.04 -1.56
N ALA A 56 -4.07 1.12 -2.52
CA ALA A 56 -3.41 1.22 -3.82
C ALA A 56 -4.01 2.31 -4.73
N ALA A 57 -5.08 2.98 -4.29
CA ALA A 57 -5.64 4.17 -4.92
C ALA A 57 -4.89 5.47 -4.54
N TYR A 58 -3.95 5.45 -3.59
CA TYR A 58 -3.10 6.62 -3.30
C TYR A 58 -2.19 6.94 -4.48
N GLU A 59 -2.27 8.18 -4.97
CA GLU A 59 -1.47 8.64 -6.12
C GLU A 59 0.05 8.79 -5.81
N PRO A 60 0.95 8.36 -6.74
CA PRO A 60 0.63 7.59 -7.93
C PRO A 60 0.03 6.22 -7.56
N SER A 61 -1.18 5.98 -8.07
CA SER A 61 -1.97 4.79 -7.76
C SER A 61 -1.49 3.55 -8.53
N LEU A 62 -1.95 2.37 -8.13
CA LEU A 62 -1.69 1.16 -8.92
C LEU A 62 -2.24 1.29 -10.37
N PRO A 63 -3.48 1.79 -10.60
CA PRO A 63 -3.93 2.08 -11.97
C PRO A 63 -3.01 3.03 -12.74
N THR A 64 -2.53 4.10 -12.10
CA THR A 64 -1.59 5.04 -12.73
C THR A 64 -0.27 4.35 -13.11
N ASN A 65 0.33 3.60 -12.20
CA ASN A 65 1.56 2.85 -12.47
C ASN A 65 1.38 1.80 -13.59
N LEU A 66 0.24 1.11 -13.62
CA LEU A 66 -0.08 0.17 -14.69
C LEU A 66 -0.24 0.89 -16.04
N ALA A 67 -0.91 2.04 -16.07
CA ALA A 67 -1.06 2.82 -17.30
C ALA A 67 0.28 3.35 -17.82
N GLU A 68 1.16 3.81 -16.93
CA GLU A 68 2.53 4.23 -17.27
C GLU A 68 3.39 3.07 -17.79
N ALA A 69 3.15 1.85 -17.27
CA ALA A 69 3.80 0.64 -17.75
C ALA A 69 3.27 0.13 -19.10
N GLY A 70 2.21 0.74 -19.62
CA GLY A 70 1.65 0.41 -20.94
C GLY A 70 0.36 -0.43 -20.90
N TRP A 71 -0.25 -0.65 -19.75
CA TRP A 71 -1.54 -1.31 -19.63
C TRP A 71 -2.69 -0.35 -19.94
N GLY A 72 -3.77 -0.86 -20.50
CA GLY A 72 -5.00 -0.10 -20.66
C GLY A 72 -5.89 -0.58 -21.80
N PRO A 73 -7.19 -0.35 -21.71
CA PRO A 73 -7.87 0.33 -20.60
C PRO A 73 -7.83 -0.47 -19.29
N ILE A 74 -8.04 0.22 -18.16
CA ILE A 74 -7.93 -0.35 -16.82
C ILE A 74 -9.24 -0.20 -16.07
N ARG A 75 -9.74 -1.28 -15.47
CA ARG A 75 -10.77 -1.23 -14.43
C ARG A 75 -10.21 -1.70 -13.11
N PHE A 76 -10.30 -0.83 -12.10
CA PHE A 76 -9.85 -1.10 -10.75
C PHE A 76 -11.02 -0.98 -9.78
N ARG A 77 -11.20 -1.98 -8.92
CA ARG A 77 -12.13 -1.92 -7.80
C ARG A 77 -11.57 -2.60 -6.57
N ALA A 78 -11.60 -1.88 -5.47
CA ALA A 78 -11.18 -2.36 -4.16
C ALA A 78 -12.18 -1.95 -3.08
N GLY A 79 -12.32 -2.75 -2.04
CA GLY A 79 -13.26 -2.42 -0.97
C GLY A 79 -12.97 -3.12 0.35
N LEU A 80 -13.40 -2.49 1.44
CA LEU A 80 -13.26 -3.06 2.78
C LEU A 80 -14.11 -4.33 2.90
N GLY A 81 -13.55 -5.39 3.48
CA GLY A 81 -14.27 -6.63 3.76
C GLY A 81 -14.59 -7.50 2.53
N VAL A 82 -14.04 -7.15 1.36
CA VAL A 82 -14.27 -7.91 0.12
C VAL A 82 -13.57 -9.26 0.17
N THR A 83 -14.28 -10.29 -0.27
CA THR A 83 -13.83 -11.68 -0.39
C THR A 83 -13.84 -12.12 -1.86
N SER A 84 -13.30 -13.30 -2.13
CA SER A 84 -13.38 -13.94 -3.44
C SER A 84 -14.83 -14.21 -3.88
N GLY A 85 -15.76 -14.36 -2.93
CA GLY A 85 -17.20 -14.45 -3.19
C GLY A 85 -17.83 -15.81 -2.92
N ASN A 86 -17.04 -16.82 -2.57
CA ASN A 86 -17.52 -18.19 -2.35
C ASN A 86 -18.49 -18.33 -1.15
N PHE A 87 -18.34 -17.45 -0.13
CA PHE A 87 -19.08 -17.54 1.14
C PHE A 87 -20.09 -16.42 1.36
N VAL A 88 -20.32 -15.60 0.36
CA VAL A 88 -21.25 -14.46 0.45
C VAL A 88 -22.37 -14.60 -0.55
N SER A 89 -23.50 -13.94 -0.28
CA SER A 89 -24.65 -13.94 -1.19
C SER A 89 -24.23 -13.57 -2.63
N PRO A 90 -24.84 -14.22 -3.64
CA PRO A 90 -24.63 -13.86 -5.05
C PRO A 90 -24.91 -12.39 -5.40
N THR A 91 -25.59 -11.66 -4.53
CA THR A 91 -25.87 -10.23 -4.69
C THR A 91 -25.03 -9.34 -3.77
N SER A 92 -24.10 -9.94 -3.02
CA SER A 92 -23.28 -9.20 -2.07
C SER A 92 -22.32 -8.24 -2.78
N ARG A 93 -22.28 -7.00 -2.28
CA ARG A 93 -21.25 -6.02 -2.69
C ARG A 93 -19.85 -6.38 -2.21
N PHE A 94 -19.72 -7.30 -1.25
CA PHE A 94 -18.44 -7.76 -0.69
C PHE A 94 -17.88 -8.98 -1.43
N SER A 95 -18.24 -9.16 -2.70
CA SER A 95 -17.84 -10.28 -3.53
C SER A 95 -17.16 -9.81 -4.81
N ALA A 96 -15.87 -10.11 -4.95
CA ALA A 96 -15.14 -9.84 -6.19
C ALA A 96 -15.72 -10.64 -7.37
N ALA A 97 -16.18 -11.88 -7.15
CA ALA A 97 -16.85 -12.68 -8.16
C ALA A 97 -18.10 -11.96 -8.72
N ASN A 98 -18.88 -11.30 -7.86
CA ASN A 98 -20.05 -10.54 -8.33
C ASN A 98 -19.65 -9.29 -9.12
N TRP A 99 -18.55 -8.64 -8.74
CA TRP A 99 -18.04 -7.50 -9.49
C TRP A 99 -17.64 -7.91 -10.91
N ILE A 100 -16.92 -9.02 -11.04
CA ILE A 100 -16.48 -9.55 -12.34
C ILE A 100 -17.69 -9.92 -13.19
N ARG A 101 -18.65 -10.69 -12.65
CA ARG A 101 -19.90 -11.05 -13.39
C ARG A 101 -20.69 -9.80 -13.81
N THR A 102 -20.74 -8.77 -12.97
CA THR A 102 -21.40 -7.50 -13.32
C THR A 102 -20.70 -6.84 -14.49
N TRP A 103 -19.37 -6.78 -14.49
CA TRP A 103 -18.60 -6.20 -15.57
C TRP A 103 -18.72 -7.01 -16.86
N GLU A 104 -18.71 -8.34 -16.78
CA GLU A 104 -18.96 -9.21 -17.92
C GLU A 104 -20.34 -8.97 -18.55
N SER A 105 -21.38 -8.82 -17.71
CA SER A 105 -22.73 -8.50 -18.19
C SER A 105 -22.82 -7.13 -18.89
N GLN A 106 -21.86 -6.24 -18.61
CA GLN A 106 -21.68 -4.93 -19.24
C GLN A 106 -20.75 -4.98 -20.46
N GLY A 107 -20.31 -6.17 -20.88
CA GLY A 107 -19.41 -6.36 -22.01
C GLY A 107 -17.93 -6.10 -21.69
N TRP A 108 -17.55 -5.98 -20.42
CA TRP A 108 -16.16 -5.85 -20.03
C TRP A 108 -15.54 -7.23 -19.73
N VAL A 109 -14.68 -7.68 -20.62
CA VAL A 109 -13.88 -8.90 -20.44
C VAL A 109 -12.43 -8.55 -20.68
N ALA A 110 -11.62 -8.50 -19.62
CA ALA A 110 -10.20 -8.22 -19.74
C ALA A 110 -9.41 -9.55 -19.79
N PRO A 111 -8.48 -9.71 -20.73
CA PRO A 111 -7.63 -10.91 -20.80
C PRO A 111 -6.58 -10.95 -19.70
N ASN A 112 -6.49 -9.91 -18.87
CA ASN A 112 -5.54 -9.78 -17.78
C ASN A 112 -6.27 -9.33 -16.53
N VAL A 113 -6.08 -10.07 -15.42
CA VAL A 113 -6.76 -9.80 -14.15
C VAL A 113 -5.75 -9.84 -13.00
N VAL A 114 -5.73 -8.80 -12.19
CA VAL A 114 -4.97 -8.74 -10.94
C VAL A 114 -5.93 -8.94 -9.77
N VAL A 115 -5.61 -9.90 -8.92
CA VAL A 115 -6.39 -10.24 -7.74
C VAL A 115 -5.57 -10.00 -6.48
N ASN A 116 -6.06 -9.16 -5.58
CA ASN A 116 -5.50 -8.93 -4.26
C ASN A 116 -6.55 -9.23 -3.19
N LEU A 117 -6.79 -10.51 -2.95
CA LEU A 117 -7.78 -11.04 -2.02
C LEU A 117 -7.15 -12.12 -1.14
N GLY A 118 -7.85 -12.48 -0.09
CA GLY A 118 -7.48 -13.53 0.84
C GLY A 118 -7.54 -13.10 2.30
N ASN A 119 -7.26 -11.84 2.61
CA ASN A 119 -7.26 -11.36 4.00
C ASN A 119 -8.61 -11.55 4.71
N ASN A 120 -9.71 -11.46 3.98
CA ASN A 120 -11.03 -11.70 4.52
C ASN A 120 -11.45 -13.18 4.36
N ASP A 121 -11.02 -13.84 3.30
CA ASP A 121 -11.34 -15.25 3.02
C ASP A 121 -10.78 -16.19 4.10
N VAL A 122 -9.60 -15.90 4.67
CA VAL A 122 -9.00 -16.74 5.73
C VAL A 122 -9.90 -16.88 6.94
N GLY A 123 -10.64 -15.83 7.31
CA GLY A 123 -11.60 -15.89 8.41
C GLY A 123 -12.77 -16.83 8.14
N PHE A 124 -13.25 -16.90 6.91
CA PHE A 124 -14.33 -17.81 6.51
C PHE A 124 -13.90 -19.27 6.42
N CYS A 125 -12.65 -19.52 6.07
CA CYS A 125 -12.12 -20.89 5.90
C CYS A 125 -11.56 -21.51 7.17
N ARG A 126 -11.32 -20.75 8.24
CA ARG A 126 -10.67 -21.20 9.48
C ARG A 126 -11.22 -22.55 9.98
N ASP A 127 -12.54 -22.67 10.05
CA ASP A 127 -13.20 -23.83 10.65
C ASP A 127 -13.75 -24.83 9.59
N ARG A 128 -13.37 -24.67 8.32
CA ARG A 128 -13.87 -25.48 7.20
C ARG A 128 -12.85 -26.47 6.63
N GLY A 129 -11.67 -26.52 7.22
CA GLY A 129 -10.58 -27.39 6.78
C GLY A 129 -9.72 -26.81 5.65
N PRO A 130 -8.55 -27.41 5.41
CA PRO A 130 -7.51 -26.84 4.54
C PRO A 130 -7.92 -26.73 3.06
N GLY A 131 -8.85 -27.59 2.59
CA GLY A 131 -9.37 -27.53 1.22
C GLY A 131 -10.15 -26.27 0.91
N CYS A 132 -10.74 -25.63 1.93
CA CYS A 132 -11.55 -24.43 1.77
C CYS A 132 -10.80 -23.28 1.09
N TYR A 133 -9.53 -23.07 1.40
CA TYR A 133 -8.72 -22.02 0.78
C TYR A 133 -8.56 -22.25 -0.72
N ALA A 134 -8.20 -23.46 -1.12
CA ALA A 134 -8.05 -23.82 -2.53
C ALA A 134 -9.37 -23.70 -3.30
N ASP A 135 -10.48 -24.13 -2.69
CA ASP A 135 -11.82 -24.05 -3.31
C ASP A 135 -12.25 -22.59 -3.49
N THR A 136 -11.92 -21.72 -2.55
CA THR A 136 -12.18 -20.29 -2.66
C THR A 136 -11.42 -19.65 -3.83
N ILE A 137 -10.14 -20.01 -3.98
CA ILE A 137 -9.31 -19.53 -5.09
C ILE A 137 -9.83 -20.08 -6.42
N ARG A 138 -10.12 -21.38 -6.52
CA ARG A 138 -10.67 -22.00 -7.73
C ARG A 138 -12.00 -21.37 -8.13
N HIS A 139 -12.88 -21.09 -7.16
CA HIS A 139 -14.17 -20.45 -7.42
C HIS A 139 -14.02 -19.12 -8.17
N LEU A 140 -13.11 -18.24 -7.72
CA LEU A 140 -12.93 -16.96 -8.39
C LEU A 140 -12.24 -17.13 -9.76
N LEU A 141 -11.30 -18.07 -9.87
CA LEU A 141 -10.68 -18.38 -11.17
C LEU A 141 -11.71 -18.93 -12.18
N ASP A 142 -12.67 -19.75 -11.72
CA ASP A 142 -13.75 -20.26 -12.58
C ASP A 142 -14.68 -19.13 -13.04
N VAL A 143 -14.90 -18.10 -12.20
CA VAL A 143 -15.64 -16.90 -12.58
C VAL A 143 -14.86 -16.04 -13.59
N ILE A 144 -13.56 -15.87 -13.40
CA ILE A 144 -12.71 -15.11 -14.32
C ILE A 144 -12.58 -15.82 -15.68
N GLY A 145 -12.59 -17.15 -15.67
CA GLY A 145 -12.45 -17.98 -16.87
C GLY A 145 -10.99 -18.34 -17.20
N PRO A 146 -10.81 -19.39 -18.00
CA PRO A 146 -9.48 -19.96 -18.30
C PRO A 146 -8.67 -19.12 -19.29
N ASP A 147 -9.29 -18.25 -20.06
CA ASP A 147 -8.65 -17.48 -21.13
C ASP A 147 -7.93 -16.22 -20.61
N ALA A 148 -8.27 -15.77 -19.42
CA ALA A 148 -7.61 -14.63 -18.80
C ALA A 148 -6.33 -15.05 -18.06
N THR A 149 -5.26 -14.27 -18.20
CA THR A 149 -4.09 -14.37 -17.31
C THR A 149 -4.39 -13.70 -15.99
N VAL A 150 -4.23 -14.42 -14.89
CA VAL A 150 -4.52 -13.94 -13.54
C VAL A 150 -3.24 -13.81 -12.74
N TRP A 151 -2.96 -12.62 -12.21
CA TRP A 151 -1.92 -12.39 -11.19
C TRP A 151 -2.59 -12.27 -9.83
N TRP A 152 -2.31 -13.20 -8.94
CA TRP A 152 -2.89 -13.21 -7.61
C TRP A 152 -1.82 -12.98 -6.55
N SER A 153 -2.01 -11.93 -5.76
CA SER A 153 -1.09 -11.58 -4.68
C SER A 153 -1.26 -12.51 -3.49
N LYS A 154 -0.17 -13.11 -2.99
CA LYS A 154 -0.14 -13.66 -1.64
C LYS A 154 -0.48 -12.60 -0.61
N ILE A 155 -0.96 -13.01 0.54
CA ILE A 155 -1.32 -12.13 1.65
C ILE A 155 -0.25 -12.15 2.73
N THR A 156 -0.15 -11.03 3.47
CA THR A 156 0.68 -10.91 4.68
C THR A 156 -0.24 -10.67 5.87
N ARG A 157 -0.18 -11.55 6.85
CA ARG A 157 -0.78 -11.36 8.18
C ARG A 157 0.24 -11.80 9.21
N LEU A 158 0.64 -10.90 10.08
CA LEU A 158 1.49 -11.24 11.22
C LEU A 158 0.63 -11.17 12.49
N TYR A 159 0.95 -11.98 13.47
CA TYR A 159 0.34 -12.06 14.80
C TYR A 159 -1.04 -12.76 14.82
N THR A 160 -2.05 -12.24 14.15
CA THR A 160 -3.39 -12.83 14.14
C THR A 160 -3.66 -13.55 12.83
N LEU A 161 -4.09 -14.81 12.89
CA LEU A 161 -4.38 -15.65 11.71
C LEU A 161 -3.16 -15.82 10.77
N GLN A 162 -1.94 -15.83 11.32
CA GLN A 162 -0.75 -16.05 10.50
C GLN A 162 -0.74 -17.45 9.91
N ALA A 163 -1.05 -18.47 10.70
CA ALA A 163 -1.11 -19.84 10.22
C ALA A 163 -2.15 -20.04 9.11
N GLU A 164 -3.29 -19.37 9.22
CA GLU A 164 -4.33 -19.38 8.19
C GLU A 164 -3.89 -18.64 6.93
N ALA A 165 -3.15 -17.54 7.08
CA ALA A 165 -2.58 -16.82 5.94
C ALA A 165 -1.50 -17.63 5.23
N ASP A 166 -0.66 -18.34 5.98
CA ASP A 166 0.36 -19.24 5.43
C ASP A 166 -0.31 -20.41 4.70
N ALA A 167 -1.39 -20.99 5.26
CA ALA A 167 -2.18 -22.03 4.62
C ALA A 167 -2.90 -21.52 3.35
N TYR A 168 -3.41 -20.29 3.36
CA TYR A 168 -3.98 -19.65 2.18
C TYR A 168 -2.94 -19.46 1.07
N ASN A 169 -1.75 -18.95 1.43
CA ASN A 169 -0.66 -18.77 0.49
C ASN A 169 -0.17 -20.10 -0.11
N ALA A 170 -0.10 -21.15 0.71
CA ALA A 170 0.23 -22.50 0.24
C ALA A 170 -0.85 -23.05 -0.70
N ALA A 171 -2.13 -22.80 -0.42
CA ALA A 171 -3.23 -23.18 -1.31
C ALA A 171 -3.18 -22.41 -2.64
N LEU A 172 -2.77 -21.14 -2.62
CA LEU A 172 -2.58 -20.35 -3.84
C LEU A 172 -1.45 -20.94 -4.71
N ASP A 173 -0.32 -21.33 -4.10
CA ASP A 173 0.78 -22.00 -4.81
C ASP A 173 0.33 -23.36 -5.39
N LEU A 174 -0.44 -24.13 -4.63
CA LEU A 174 -1.00 -25.41 -5.10
C LEU A 174 -1.90 -25.19 -6.33
N VAL A 175 -2.86 -24.27 -6.24
CA VAL A 175 -3.77 -23.99 -7.36
C VAL A 175 -3.03 -23.46 -8.58
N ALA A 176 -1.92 -22.73 -8.39
CA ALA A 176 -1.09 -22.29 -9.50
C ALA A 176 -0.40 -23.45 -10.26
N THR A 177 -0.20 -24.60 -9.61
CA THR A 177 0.27 -25.81 -10.32
C THR A 177 -0.84 -26.46 -11.17
N GLU A 178 -2.10 -26.25 -10.82
CA GLU A 178 -3.28 -26.81 -11.48
C GLU A 178 -3.80 -25.92 -12.63
N ARG A 179 -3.61 -24.60 -12.52
CA ARG A 179 -4.19 -23.59 -13.38
C ARG A 179 -3.12 -22.83 -14.18
N SER A 180 -2.95 -23.17 -15.43
CA SER A 180 -1.91 -22.60 -16.30
C SER A 180 -2.02 -21.09 -16.52
N ASN A 181 -3.18 -20.52 -16.26
CA ASN A 181 -3.45 -19.09 -16.38
C ASN A 181 -3.23 -18.31 -15.07
N LEU A 182 -2.93 -18.98 -13.95
CA LEU A 182 -2.66 -18.35 -12.67
C LEU A 182 -1.15 -18.10 -12.48
N ARG A 183 -0.81 -16.89 -12.11
CA ARG A 183 0.53 -16.45 -11.68
C ARG A 183 0.44 -15.89 -10.28
N VAL A 184 1.39 -16.25 -9.43
CA VAL A 184 1.40 -15.83 -8.04
C VAL A 184 2.40 -14.69 -7.84
N TRP A 185 1.96 -13.60 -7.24
CA TRP A 185 2.84 -12.54 -6.79
C TRP A 185 3.14 -12.72 -5.31
N ASP A 186 4.40 -12.98 -4.97
CA ASP A 186 4.82 -13.19 -3.59
C ASP A 186 4.99 -11.85 -2.85
N TRP A 187 3.86 -11.27 -2.45
CA TRP A 187 3.86 -10.04 -1.68
C TRP A 187 4.63 -10.14 -0.36
N PRO A 188 4.50 -11.21 0.45
CA PRO A 188 5.32 -11.37 1.66
C PRO A 188 6.84 -11.28 1.40
N ALA A 189 7.33 -11.86 0.33
CA ALA A 189 8.74 -11.75 -0.06
C ALA A 189 9.08 -10.33 -0.52
N ALA A 190 8.26 -9.72 -1.37
CA ALA A 190 8.42 -8.34 -1.83
C ALA A 190 8.41 -7.33 -0.67
N GLN A 191 7.51 -7.51 0.28
CA GLN A 191 7.38 -6.67 1.46
C GLN A 191 8.66 -6.71 2.31
N ARG A 192 9.21 -7.91 2.54
CA ARG A 192 10.47 -8.07 3.30
C ARG A 192 11.66 -7.47 2.57
N ALA A 193 11.82 -7.78 1.28
CA ALA A 193 12.93 -7.30 0.46
C ALA A 193 12.89 -5.77 0.29
N GLY A 194 11.71 -5.20 0.06
CA GLY A 194 11.51 -3.76 -0.09
C GLY A 194 11.42 -2.99 1.22
N SER A 195 11.50 -3.67 2.38
CA SER A 195 11.32 -3.07 3.70
C SER A 195 10.05 -2.20 3.80
N VAL A 196 8.97 -2.62 3.11
CA VAL A 196 7.72 -1.87 3.10
C VAL A 196 7.02 -2.03 4.45
N PRO A 197 6.82 -0.95 5.20
CA PRO A 197 6.31 -1.06 6.56
C PRO A 197 4.82 -1.42 6.57
N LEU A 198 4.47 -2.36 7.47
CA LEU A 198 3.08 -2.69 7.77
C LEU A 198 2.55 -1.77 8.88
N ALA A 199 1.24 -1.56 8.89
CA ALA A 199 0.54 -0.89 9.96
C ALA A 199 0.54 -1.73 11.25
N TRP A 200 0.03 -1.19 12.32
CA TRP A 200 -0.02 -1.84 13.64
C TRP A 200 -0.79 -3.18 13.64
N ASP A 201 -1.72 -3.36 12.72
CA ASP A 201 -2.49 -4.61 12.55
C ASP A 201 -1.73 -5.70 11.79
N ALA A 202 -0.55 -5.36 11.25
CA ALA A 202 0.31 -6.24 10.49
C ALA A 202 -0.36 -6.92 9.27
N ILE A 203 -1.38 -6.24 8.72
CA ILE A 203 -2.11 -6.60 7.50
C ILE A 203 -2.02 -5.45 6.50
N HIS A 204 -2.44 -4.26 6.93
CA HIS A 204 -2.42 -3.05 6.12
C HIS A 204 -1.02 -2.43 6.09
N LEU A 205 -0.79 -1.54 5.16
CA LEU A 205 0.49 -0.84 5.04
C LEU A 205 0.49 0.45 5.85
N ALA A 206 1.67 0.84 6.32
CA ALA A 206 1.86 2.02 7.16
C ALA A 206 1.83 3.32 6.33
N GLY A 207 0.64 3.73 5.93
CA GLY A 207 0.39 5.02 5.27
C GLY A 207 0.64 5.03 3.76
N ALA A 208 0.30 6.14 3.13
CA ALA A 208 0.26 6.30 1.68
C ALA A 208 1.59 5.99 0.97
N SER A 209 2.74 6.31 1.57
CA SER A 209 4.05 6.03 0.98
C SER A 209 4.27 4.52 0.80
N ALA A 210 3.94 3.71 1.81
CA ALA A 210 4.06 2.27 1.74
C ALA A 210 3.13 1.67 0.66
N TYR A 211 1.92 2.20 0.53
CA TYR A 211 0.99 1.80 -0.54
C TYR A 211 1.50 2.16 -1.93
N ARG A 212 2.08 3.35 -2.12
CA ARG A 212 2.71 3.75 -3.40
C ARG A 212 3.86 2.82 -3.77
N THR A 213 4.73 2.51 -2.81
CA THR A 213 5.84 1.57 -3.02
C THR A 213 5.33 0.20 -3.44
N ARG A 214 4.31 -0.33 -2.73
CA ARG A 214 3.70 -1.60 -3.10
C ARG A 214 3.06 -1.56 -4.49
N SER A 215 2.37 -0.49 -4.84
CA SER A 215 1.75 -0.30 -6.17
C SER A 215 2.78 -0.30 -7.28
N ALA A 216 3.91 0.40 -7.09
CA ALA A 216 5.01 0.43 -8.04
C ALA A 216 5.66 -0.95 -8.21
N LEU A 217 5.94 -1.66 -7.10
CA LEU A 217 6.48 -3.02 -7.14
C LEU A 217 5.55 -3.99 -7.86
N MET A 218 4.26 -3.97 -7.53
CA MET A 218 3.26 -4.85 -8.15
C MET A 218 3.16 -4.59 -9.66
N SER A 219 3.06 -3.32 -10.09
CA SER A 219 2.99 -2.96 -11.50
C SER A 219 4.24 -3.41 -12.26
N ALA A 220 5.43 -3.16 -11.70
CA ALA A 220 6.69 -3.53 -12.33
C ALA A 220 6.81 -5.05 -12.49
N ASP A 221 6.49 -5.82 -11.46
CA ASP A 221 6.62 -7.28 -11.47
C ASP A 221 5.62 -7.94 -12.42
N ILE A 222 4.35 -7.55 -12.38
CA ILE A 222 3.31 -8.05 -13.30
C ILE A 222 3.71 -7.79 -14.75
N THR A 223 4.19 -6.59 -15.06
CA THR A 223 4.62 -6.22 -16.40
C THR A 223 5.86 -7.03 -16.85
N ALA A 224 6.82 -7.23 -15.95
CA ALA A 224 8.00 -8.04 -16.23
C ALA A 224 7.65 -9.53 -16.42
N GLN A 225 6.73 -10.09 -15.64
CA GLN A 225 6.26 -11.47 -15.81
C GLN A 225 5.59 -11.69 -17.16
N LEU A 226 4.78 -10.72 -17.60
CA LEU A 226 4.17 -10.80 -18.94
C LEU A 226 5.24 -10.85 -20.03
N ALA A 227 6.28 -10.01 -19.94
CA ALA A 227 7.35 -9.95 -20.93
C ALA A 227 8.17 -11.24 -21.01
N ARG A 228 8.32 -11.96 -19.88
CA ARG A 228 9.06 -13.23 -19.83
C ARG A 228 8.23 -14.46 -20.23
N GLY A 229 6.92 -14.35 -20.28
CA GLY A 229 6.03 -15.50 -20.51
C GLY A 229 6.03 -16.52 -19.38
N GLU A 230 6.56 -16.15 -18.19
CA GLU A 230 6.83 -17.07 -17.09
C GLU A 230 5.62 -17.39 -16.23
N ARG A 231 5.55 -18.66 -15.81
CA ARG A 231 4.76 -19.11 -14.65
C ARG A 231 5.65 -18.98 -13.42
N THR A 232 5.29 -18.15 -12.46
CA THR A 232 6.09 -18.07 -11.25
C THR A 232 5.44 -18.76 -10.06
N GLY A 233 6.01 -19.91 -9.72
CA GLY A 233 6.25 -20.30 -8.36
C GLY A 233 7.77 -20.40 -8.22
N GLY A 234 8.49 -19.31 -8.10
CA GLY A 234 9.94 -19.38 -8.15
C GLY A 234 10.65 -18.24 -7.43
N ASP A 235 11.64 -18.65 -6.64
CA ASP A 235 12.55 -17.89 -5.77
C ASP A 235 13.53 -16.93 -6.51
N GLY A 236 13.03 -16.13 -7.44
CA GLY A 236 13.86 -15.09 -8.07
C GLY A 236 13.82 -13.78 -7.30
N PRO A 237 14.95 -13.06 -7.15
CA PRO A 237 14.93 -11.73 -6.58
C PRO A 237 14.07 -10.81 -7.47
N LEU A 238 13.12 -10.10 -6.84
CA LEU A 238 12.26 -9.13 -7.52
C LEU A 238 13.09 -8.04 -8.17
N PRO A 239 12.73 -7.57 -9.38
CA PRO A 239 13.34 -6.36 -9.92
C PRO A 239 13.06 -5.21 -8.97
N VAL A 240 14.10 -4.65 -8.40
CA VAL A 240 14.04 -3.39 -7.67
C VAL A 240 13.57 -2.35 -8.69
N ALA A 241 12.49 -1.63 -8.37
CA ALA A 241 12.03 -0.52 -9.20
C ALA A 241 13.24 0.36 -9.57
N ALA A 242 13.42 0.62 -10.87
CA ALA A 242 14.57 1.33 -11.39
C ALA A 242 14.51 2.85 -11.16
N GLY A 243 14.36 3.23 -9.89
CA GLY A 243 14.93 4.47 -9.38
C GLY A 243 16.18 4.04 -8.62
N ALA A 244 17.31 4.70 -8.85
CA ALA A 244 18.50 4.41 -8.07
C ALA A 244 18.10 4.37 -6.59
N PRO A 245 18.43 3.28 -5.84
CA PRO A 245 18.00 3.15 -4.47
C PRO A 245 18.47 4.38 -3.70
N ALA A 246 17.53 5.05 -3.05
CA ALA A 246 17.89 6.16 -2.18
C ALA A 246 18.67 5.58 -0.99
N GLU A 247 19.89 6.03 -0.81
CA GLU A 247 20.75 5.55 0.26
C GLU A 247 20.33 6.21 1.58
N TYR A 248 20.06 5.38 2.61
CA TYR A 248 19.93 5.90 3.96
C TYR A 248 21.30 6.22 4.54
N ARG A 249 21.55 7.49 4.83
CA ARG A 249 22.76 7.96 5.49
C ARG A 249 22.46 8.38 6.92
N PRO A 250 22.89 7.63 7.94
CA PRO A 250 22.75 8.05 9.32
C PRO A 250 23.58 9.31 9.56
N ILE A 251 22.99 10.28 10.24
CA ILE A 251 23.69 11.46 10.73
C ILE A 251 23.59 11.53 12.24
N ALA A 252 24.45 12.28 12.88
CA ALA A 252 24.34 12.54 14.32
C ALA A 252 22.98 13.17 14.60
N PRO A 253 22.19 12.67 15.58
CA PRO A 253 20.88 13.22 15.88
C PRO A 253 20.97 14.70 16.27
N VAL A 254 20.25 15.55 15.57
CA VAL A 254 20.19 16.99 15.82
C VAL A 254 18.79 17.39 16.20
N ARG A 255 18.63 18.09 17.33
CA ARG A 255 17.36 18.72 17.69
C ARG A 255 17.12 19.91 16.77
N VAL A 256 16.06 19.87 15.95
CA VAL A 256 15.72 20.92 14.99
C VAL A 256 14.62 21.83 15.50
N LEU A 257 13.82 21.38 16.45
CA LEU A 257 12.78 22.17 17.09
C LEU A 257 12.53 21.72 18.52
N ASP A 258 12.37 22.67 19.42
CA ASP A 258 11.75 22.50 20.72
C ASP A 258 10.82 23.69 20.99
N THR A 259 9.51 23.45 20.91
CA THR A 259 8.51 24.52 21.08
C THR A 259 8.44 25.08 22.49
N ARG A 260 9.20 24.57 23.44
CA ARG A 260 9.36 25.17 24.79
C ARG A 260 10.42 26.27 24.82
N GLU A 261 11.34 26.26 23.84
CA GLU A 261 12.53 27.11 23.80
C GLU A 261 12.47 28.15 22.66
N VAL A 262 11.39 28.13 21.83
CA VAL A 262 11.24 29.07 20.71
C VAL A 262 10.16 30.12 20.99
N GLU A 263 10.28 31.27 20.33
CA GLU A 263 9.26 32.31 20.34
C GLU A 263 7.92 31.74 19.82
N GLY A 264 6.81 32.09 20.48
CA GLY A 264 5.50 31.50 20.21
C GLY A 264 5.15 30.30 21.11
N GLY A 265 6.14 29.66 21.74
CA GLY A 265 5.92 28.63 22.75
C GLY A 265 5.23 27.37 22.24
N ARG A 266 4.49 26.72 23.13
CA ARG A 266 3.78 25.46 22.85
C ARG A 266 2.73 25.62 21.74
N LEU A 267 2.62 24.66 20.84
CA LEU A 267 1.60 24.65 19.78
C LEU A 267 0.18 24.59 20.35
N ALA A 268 -0.67 25.46 19.84
CA ALA A 268 -2.11 25.40 20.07
C ALA A 268 -2.76 24.26 19.27
N ALA A 269 -4.03 23.95 19.56
CA ALA A 269 -4.81 23.03 18.73
C ALA A 269 -4.95 23.59 17.30
N GLY A 270 -4.63 22.76 16.31
CA GLY A 270 -4.57 23.18 14.91
C GLY A 270 -3.39 24.08 14.53
N GLY A 271 -2.50 24.37 15.50
CA GLY A 271 -1.28 25.13 15.24
C GLY A 271 -0.33 24.37 14.31
N GLN A 272 0.38 25.12 13.48
CA GLN A 272 1.34 24.62 12.52
C GLN A 272 2.69 25.29 12.71
N VAL A 273 3.76 24.55 12.43
CA VAL A 273 5.12 25.08 12.36
C VAL A 273 5.79 24.53 11.11
N GLN A 274 6.40 25.40 10.35
CA GLN A 274 7.19 25.03 9.18
C GLN A 274 8.67 25.03 9.56
N LEU A 275 9.40 24.00 9.15
CA LEU A 275 10.82 23.85 9.42
C LEU A 275 11.62 23.90 8.12
N ASP A 276 12.60 24.78 8.07
CA ASP A 276 13.64 24.75 7.06
C ASP A 276 14.79 23.84 7.53
N LEU A 277 15.02 22.77 6.79
CA LEU A 277 16.06 21.78 7.05
C LEU A 277 17.27 21.94 6.12
N SER A 278 17.29 22.91 5.21
CA SER A 278 18.30 23.08 4.17
C SER A 278 19.73 23.15 4.72
N SER A 279 19.91 23.79 5.88
CA SER A 279 21.21 23.87 6.58
C SER A 279 21.54 22.65 7.48
N ARG A 280 20.63 21.69 7.60
CA ARG A 280 20.75 20.54 8.51
C ARG A 280 20.97 19.23 7.80
N VAL A 281 20.70 19.18 6.50
CA VAL A 281 20.79 17.98 5.68
C VAL A 281 21.65 18.23 4.44
N PRO A 282 22.33 17.20 3.91
CA PRO A 282 23.11 17.34 2.67
C PRO A 282 22.25 17.78 1.48
N PRO A 283 22.81 18.51 0.52
CA PRO A 283 22.15 18.81 -0.75
C PRO A 283 21.70 17.50 -1.44
N GLY A 284 20.51 17.52 -2.06
CA GLY A 284 19.94 16.35 -2.73
C GLY A 284 19.27 15.36 -1.79
N THR A 285 19.10 15.70 -0.51
CA THR A 285 18.28 14.90 0.42
C THR A 285 16.83 14.90 -0.04
N SER A 286 16.27 13.70 -0.27
CA SER A 286 14.89 13.50 -0.71
C SER A 286 13.91 13.18 0.44
N ALA A 287 14.44 12.70 1.58
CA ALA A 287 13.65 12.46 2.78
C ALA A 287 14.51 12.53 4.04
N VAL A 288 13.86 12.76 5.17
CA VAL A 288 14.50 12.80 6.49
C VAL A 288 13.79 11.85 7.45
N ALA A 289 14.58 11.12 8.25
CA ALA A 289 14.07 10.36 9.38
C ALA A 289 14.04 11.28 10.61
N VAL A 290 12.85 11.52 11.14
CA VAL A 290 12.62 12.44 12.26
C VAL A 290 11.93 11.73 13.42
N ASN A 291 12.32 12.07 14.66
CA ASN A 291 11.57 11.68 15.84
C ASN A 291 10.68 12.86 16.27
N LEU A 292 9.37 12.64 16.23
CA LEU A 292 8.35 13.59 16.70
C LEU A 292 8.02 13.24 18.15
N THR A 293 8.17 14.17 19.07
CA THR A 293 7.83 13.92 20.47
C THR A 293 6.83 14.95 20.98
N ALA A 294 5.63 14.49 21.33
CA ALA A 294 4.69 15.28 22.11
C ALA A 294 5.07 15.19 23.60
N VAL A 295 5.28 16.34 24.24
CA VAL A 295 5.70 16.43 25.64
C VAL A 295 4.62 17.13 26.45
N ASP A 296 4.06 16.43 27.43
CA ASP A 296 3.06 16.94 28.37
C ASP A 296 1.93 17.74 27.70
N PRO A 297 1.20 17.14 26.73
CA PRO A 297 0.07 17.82 26.12
C PRO A 297 -1.08 17.98 27.12
N SER A 298 -1.79 19.10 27.07
CA SER A 298 -2.91 19.38 28.00
C SER A 298 -4.13 18.48 27.76
N THR A 299 -4.31 17.96 26.53
CA THR A 299 -5.38 17.06 26.14
C THR A 299 -4.84 15.97 25.22
N ALA A 300 -5.56 14.86 25.09
CA ALA A 300 -5.27 13.86 24.05
C ALA A 300 -5.40 14.46 22.65
N GLY A 301 -4.61 13.94 21.72
CA GLY A 301 -4.61 14.44 20.34
C GLY A 301 -3.59 13.71 19.46
N PHE A 302 -3.23 14.35 18.37
CA PHE A 302 -2.25 13.82 17.42
C PHE A 302 -1.40 14.94 16.81
N LEU A 303 -0.25 14.54 16.27
CA LEU A 303 0.60 15.37 15.41
C LEU A 303 0.57 14.81 14.00
N THR A 304 0.52 15.69 13.02
CA THR A 304 0.73 15.35 11.61
C THR A 304 1.99 16.06 11.13
N ALA A 305 2.97 15.28 10.64
CA ALA A 305 4.14 15.83 9.98
C ALA A 305 4.08 15.47 8.48
N HIS A 306 4.31 16.47 7.63
CA HIS A 306 4.21 16.31 6.19
C HIS A 306 5.14 17.27 5.46
N PRO A 307 5.51 17.03 4.18
CA PRO A 307 6.13 18.07 3.34
C PRO A 307 5.23 19.31 3.30
N CYS A 308 5.78 20.46 2.95
CA CYS A 308 5.01 21.71 2.87
C CYS A 308 3.91 21.61 1.81
N LEU A 309 2.78 21.02 2.19
CA LEU A 309 1.60 20.87 1.34
C LEU A 309 0.60 21.99 1.61
N PRO A 310 -0.11 22.48 0.59
CA PRO A 310 -1.15 23.51 0.76
C PRO A 310 -2.27 23.09 1.70
N VAL A 311 -2.55 21.78 1.77
CA VAL A 311 -3.55 21.19 2.65
C VAL A 311 -2.87 20.07 3.46
N PRO A 312 -2.90 20.14 4.80
CA PRO A 312 -2.36 19.08 5.64
C PRO A 312 -3.08 17.75 5.38
N PRO A 313 -2.36 16.61 5.35
CA PRO A 313 -3.00 15.32 5.22
C PRO A 313 -3.81 14.98 6.49
N THR A 314 -4.89 14.22 6.33
CA THR A 314 -5.80 13.80 7.42
C THR A 314 -5.29 12.59 8.21
N VAL A 315 -3.99 12.34 8.20
CA VAL A 315 -3.33 11.22 8.88
C VAL A 315 -2.51 11.71 10.07
N SER A 316 -2.39 10.89 11.12
CA SER A 316 -1.52 11.19 12.25
C SER A 316 -0.15 10.56 12.09
N SER A 317 0.91 11.32 12.38
CA SER A 317 2.28 10.81 12.51
C SER A 317 2.60 10.37 13.94
N ALA A 318 1.92 10.95 14.94
CA ALA A 318 2.03 10.54 16.33
C ALA A 318 0.72 10.82 17.08
N ASN A 319 0.19 9.84 17.79
CA ASN A 319 -0.97 9.99 18.68
C ASN A 319 -0.48 10.02 20.14
N PHE A 320 -1.13 10.82 20.99
CA PHE A 320 -0.74 10.99 22.38
C PHE A 320 -1.95 11.17 23.29
N ALA A 321 -1.80 10.72 24.54
CA ALA A 321 -2.75 11.01 25.61
C ALA A 321 -2.39 12.34 26.32
N ALA A 322 -3.35 12.92 27.05
CA ALA A 322 -3.08 14.07 27.90
C ALA A 322 -2.00 13.75 28.95
N ARG A 323 -1.16 14.71 29.28
CA ARG A 323 -0.11 14.63 30.31
C ARG A 323 0.87 13.48 30.12
N SER A 324 1.08 13.05 28.86
CA SER A 324 2.03 12.00 28.51
C SER A 324 3.22 12.56 27.74
N THR A 325 4.29 11.77 27.67
CA THR A 325 5.36 12.01 26.70
C THR A 325 5.36 10.86 25.70
N ARG A 326 5.18 11.17 24.42
CA ARG A 326 5.09 10.17 23.36
C ARG A 326 5.97 10.56 22.18
N GLY A 327 6.94 9.71 21.84
CA GLY A 327 7.74 9.81 20.62
C GLY A 327 7.23 8.89 19.53
N ALA A 328 7.41 9.31 18.29
CA ALA A 328 7.19 8.50 17.09
C ALA A 328 8.25 8.82 16.03
N LEU A 329 8.77 7.80 15.38
CA LEU A 329 9.65 7.95 14.23
C LEU A 329 8.80 8.13 12.98
N ALA A 330 9.15 9.11 12.15
CA ALA A 330 8.58 9.30 10.83
C ALA A 330 9.69 9.52 9.81
N VAL A 331 9.51 8.97 8.61
CA VAL A 331 10.35 9.31 7.44
C VAL A 331 9.51 10.22 6.56
N LEU A 332 9.98 11.43 6.36
CA LEU A 332 9.24 12.50 5.69
C LEU A 332 9.98 12.91 4.43
N PRO A 333 9.31 12.94 3.27
CA PRO A 333 9.87 13.60 2.09
C PRO A 333 10.16 15.08 2.41
N VAL A 334 11.22 15.61 1.86
CA VAL A 334 11.51 17.05 1.92
C VAL A 334 11.25 17.66 0.55
N THR A 335 10.65 18.84 0.53
CA THR A 335 10.51 19.66 -0.68
C THR A 335 11.79 20.46 -0.86
N ALA A 336 12.29 20.48 -2.10
CA ALA A 336 13.44 21.32 -2.48
C ALA A 336 13.10 22.79 -2.41
#